data_bafe527ad6e75dac20b66bed58297633
#
_entry.id   bafe527ad6e75dac20b66bed58297633
#
_cell.length_a   1.000
_cell.length_b   1.000
_cell.length_c   1.000
_cell.angle_alpha   90.00
_cell.angle_beta   90.00
_cell.angle_gamma   90.00
#
_symmetry.space_group_name_H-M   'P 1'
#
loop_
_entity.id
_entity.type
_entity.pdbx_description
1 polymer ?
#
loop_
_entity_poly.entity_id
_entity_poly.type
_entity_poly.pdbx_seq_one_letter_code
_entity_poly.pdbx_strand_id
1 'polypeptide(L)'
;MKNIKLLVATLLVTLTASAQFTQKALPYAYNALEPFVDAQTMEIHYSKHHAAYVKNLNTTLAGTADEKLSLNEIFSKVSTMPAAVRNNA
;
A
#
# COMPACT_ATOMS: atom_id res chain seq x y z
N MET A 1 33.57 -46.83 3.86
CA MET A 1 32.84 -45.88 3.02
C MET A 1 32.18 -44.85 3.90
N LYS A 2 32.59 -43.59 3.78
CA LYS A 2 32.02 -42.51 4.56
C LYS A 2 30.81 -41.93 3.80
N ASN A 3 29.63 -42.08 4.33
CA ASN A 3 28.42 -41.48 3.76
C ASN A 3 28.43 -39.98 4.07
N ILE A 4 28.73 -39.16 3.08
CA ILE A 4 28.58 -37.72 3.17
C ILE A 4 27.09 -37.41 3.00
N LYS A 5 26.41 -37.13 4.10
CA LYS A 5 25.06 -36.58 4.06
C LYS A 5 25.18 -35.10 3.68
N LEU A 6 24.85 -34.83 2.43
CA LEU A 6 24.75 -33.46 1.93
C LEU A 6 23.52 -32.79 2.57
N LEU A 7 23.76 -31.94 3.56
CA LEU A 7 22.70 -31.13 4.17
C LEU A 7 22.44 -29.96 3.24
N VAL A 8 21.39 -30.06 2.41
CA VAL A 8 20.93 -28.93 1.61
C VAL A 8 20.15 -28.01 2.55
N ALA A 9 20.79 -26.96 3.02
CA ALA A 9 20.11 -25.88 3.73
C ALA A 9 19.32 -25.06 2.70
N THR A 10 18.03 -25.28 2.62
CA THR A 10 17.13 -24.45 1.83
C THR A 10 17.00 -23.10 2.54
N LEU A 11 17.68 -22.08 2.04
CA LEU A 11 17.53 -20.70 2.51
C LEU A 11 16.16 -20.19 2.05
N LEU A 12 15.19 -20.18 2.96
CA LEU A 12 13.87 -19.60 2.72
C LEU A 12 14.04 -18.08 2.76
N VAL A 13 14.25 -17.45 1.60
CA VAL A 13 14.21 -16.00 1.47
C VAL A 13 12.75 -15.58 1.55
N THR A 14 12.32 -15.18 2.72
CA THR A 14 11.04 -14.50 2.88
C THR A 14 11.17 -13.11 2.29
N LEU A 15 10.73 -12.94 1.05
CA LEU A 15 10.51 -11.63 0.47
C LEU A 15 9.34 -10.99 1.22
N THR A 16 9.65 -10.17 2.23
CA THR A 16 8.68 -9.25 2.78
C THR A 16 8.41 -8.19 1.72
N ALA A 17 7.26 -8.30 1.04
CA ALA A 17 6.79 -7.23 0.19
C ALA A 17 6.51 -6.01 1.10
N SER A 18 7.45 -5.05 1.15
CA SER A 18 7.19 -3.79 1.84
C SER A 18 6.19 -3.00 1.01
N ALA A 19 5.09 -2.56 1.63
CA ALA A 19 4.15 -1.65 1.01
C ALA A 19 4.90 -0.38 0.56
N GLN A 20 4.76 0.03 -0.72
CA GLN A 20 5.45 1.19 -1.27
C GLN A 20 4.91 2.50 -0.70
N PHE A 21 3.59 2.57 -0.51
CA PHE A 21 2.91 3.75 0.01
C PHE A 21 2.44 3.51 1.43
N THR A 22 2.63 4.52 2.27
CA THR A 22 2.11 4.54 3.63
C THR A 22 1.13 5.69 3.77
N GLN A 23 0.02 5.46 4.48
CA GLN A 23 -0.93 6.51 4.78
C GLN A 23 -0.29 7.52 5.75
N LYS A 24 -0.25 8.79 5.35
CA LYS A 24 0.22 9.86 6.24
C LYS A 24 -0.80 10.11 7.35
N ALA A 25 -0.31 10.45 8.54
CA ALA A 25 -1.17 10.93 9.61
C ALA A 25 -1.92 12.20 9.19
N LEU A 26 -3.16 12.37 9.65
CA LEU A 26 -3.86 13.63 9.48
C LEU A 26 -3.10 14.75 10.19
N PRO A 27 -3.01 15.94 9.57
CA PRO A 27 -2.34 17.10 10.18
C PRO A 27 -3.19 17.78 11.29
N TYR A 28 -4.34 17.22 11.62
CA TYR A 28 -5.29 17.73 12.64
C TYR A 28 -6.05 16.57 13.30
N ALA A 29 -6.66 16.84 14.46
CA ALA A 29 -7.48 15.87 15.17
C ALA A 29 -8.80 15.58 14.44
N TYR A 30 -9.40 14.42 14.67
CA TYR A 30 -10.68 14.06 14.06
C TYR A 30 -11.80 15.06 14.29
N ASN A 31 -11.80 15.78 15.42
CA ASN A 31 -12.81 16.77 15.77
C ASN A 31 -12.50 18.19 15.29
N ALA A 32 -11.39 18.39 14.60
CA ALA A 32 -10.94 19.75 14.23
C ALA A 32 -11.87 20.47 13.24
N LEU A 33 -12.67 19.74 12.49
CA LEU A 33 -13.60 20.30 11.50
C LEU A 33 -15.03 20.43 12.01
N GLU A 34 -15.28 20.09 13.27
CA GLU A 34 -16.58 20.30 13.87
C GLU A 34 -16.91 21.82 13.96
N PRO A 35 -18.16 22.20 13.80
CA PRO A 35 -19.38 21.38 13.63
C PRO A 35 -19.68 20.96 12.18
N PHE A 36 -18.83 21.27 11.22
CA PHE A 36 -19.09 21.00 9.79
C PHE A 36 -18.92 19.54 9.40
N VAL A 37 -17.92 18.88 9.96
CA VAL A 37 -17.69 17.44 9.83
C VAL A 37 -17.43 16.88 11.22
N ASP A 38 -18.25 15.91 11.65
CA ASP A 38 -18.09 15.31 12.97
C ASP A 38 -16.88 14.38 13.06
N ALA A 39 -16.40 14.16 14.28
CA ALA A 39 -15.22 13.36 14.55
C ALA A 39 -15.36 11.92 14.05
N GLN A 40 -16.54 11.31 14.20
CA GLN A 40 -16.79 9.94 13.77
C GLN A 40 -16.71 9.82 12.25
N THR A 41 -17.28 10.75 11.51
CA THR A 41 -17.20 10.79 10.04
C THR A 41 -15.76 10.93 9.58
N MET A 42 -14.98 11.81 10.21
CA MET A 42 -13.55 11.99 9.87
C MET A 42 -12.74 10.73 10.15
N GLU A 43 -12.98 10.09 11.30
CA GLU A 43 -12.31 8.85 11.67
C GLU A 43 -12.57 7.73 10.67
N ILE A 44 -13.83 7.53 10.28
CA ILE A 44 -14.21 6.50 9.30
C ILE A 44 -13.57 6.77 7.94
N HIS A 45 -13.61 8.00 7.46
CA HIS A 45 -13.02 8.37 6.18
C HIS A 45 -11.51 8.12 6.16
N TYR A 46 -10.82 8.46 7.22
CA TYR A 46 -9.37 8.28 7.30
C TYR A 46 -8.97 6.83 7.59
N SER A 47 -9.52 6.24 8.65
CA SER A 47 -9.06 4.93 9.15
C SER A 47 -9.57 3.74 8.34
N LYS A 48 -10.69 3.89 7.63
CA LYS A 48 -11.30 2.83 6.82
C LYS A 48 -11.20 3.10 5.33
N HIS A 49 -11.76 4.19 4.84
CA HIS A 49 -11.83 4.45 3.39
C HIS A 49 -10.48 4.80 2.81
N HIS A 50 -9.81 5.82 3.29
CA HIS A 50 -8.49 6.21 2.79
C HIS A 50 -7.46 5.09 2.99
N ALA A 51 -7.45 4.47 4.16
CA ALA A 51 -6.55 3.35 4.44
C ALA A 51 -6.76 2.17 3.47
N ALA A 52 -8.01 1.88 3.09
CA ALA A 52 -8.31 0.83 2.13
C ALA A 52 -7.78 1.16 0.72
N TYR A 53 -7.89 2.40 0.27
CA TYR A 53 -7.32 2.82 -1.02
C TYR A 53 -5.81 2.66 -1.05
N VAL A 54 -5.11 3.09 0.00
CA VAL A 54 -3.66 2.91 0.11
C VAL A 54 -3.27 1.43 0.07
N LYS A 55 -3.96 0.59 0.85
CA LYS A 55 -3.74 -0.85 0.88
C LYS A 55 -3.98 -1.50 -0.49
N ASN A 56 -5.08 -1.16 -1.15
CA ASN A 56 -5.44 -1.72 -2.44
C ASN A 56 -4.45 -1.30 -3.52
N LEU A 57 -3.98 -0.06 -3.51
CA LEU A 57 -2.96 0.40 -4.44
C LEU A 57 -1.67 -0.39 -4.28
N ASN A 58 -1.17 -0.54 -3.05
CA ASN A 58 0.02 -1.32 -2.76
C ASN A 58 -0.12 -2.78 -3.23
N THR A 59 -1.25 -3.41 -2.94
CA THR A 59 -1.54 -4.79 -3.34
C THR A 59 -1.57 -4.93 -4.87
N THR A 60 -2.18 -3.97 -5.55
CA THR A 60 -2.31 -3.99 -7.03
C THR A 60 -0.97 -3.80 -7.71
N LEU A 61 -0.09 -2.95 -7.17
CA LEU A 61 1.22 -2.66 -7.74
C LEU A 61 2.27 -3.73 -7.44
N ALA A 62 2.09 -4.48 -6.34
CA ALA A 62 3.06 -5.49 -5.89
C ALA A 62 3.35 -6.51 -6.99
N GLY A 63 4.64 -6.73 -7.29
CA GLY A 63 5.10 -7.67 -8.31
C GLY A 63 4.88 -7.21 -9.76
N THR A 64 4.39 -6.00 -9.99
CA THR A 64 4.24 -5.42 -11.34
C THR A 64 5.44 -4.57 -11.72
N ALA A 65 5.56 -4.23 -13.01
CA ALA A 65 6.59 -3.31 -13.51
C ALA A 65 6.48 -1.90 -12.91
N ASP A 66 5.27 -1.52 -12.44
CA ASP A 66 4.97 -0.21 -11.90
C ASP A 66 5.13 -0.12 -10.36
N GLU A 67 5.56 -1.21 -9.72
CA GLU A 67 5.67 -1.30 -8.24
C GLU A 67 6.51 -0.20 -7.62
N LYS A 68 7.55 0.27 -8.32
CA LYS A 68 8.49 1.27 -7.80
C LYS A 68 8.22 2.69 -8.26
N LEU A 69 7.13 2.93 -8.97
CA LEU A 69 6.76 4.28 -9.39
C LEU A 69 6.33 5.14 -8.19
N SER A 70 6.69 6.43 -8.23
CA SER A 70 6.14 7.42 -7.31
C SER A 70 4.67 7.71 -7.62
N LEU A 71 3.93 8.33 -6.70
CA LEU A 71 2.57 8.78 -6.97
C LEU A 71 2.51 9.77 -8.13
N ASN A 72 3.46 10.70 -8.23
CA ASN A 72 3.52 11.65 -9.34
C ASN A 72 3.69 10.95 -10.69
N GLU A 73 4.53 9.92 -10.75
CA GLU A 73 4.71 9.11 -11.96
C GLU A 73 3.42 8.34 -12.31
N ILE A 74 2.74 7.76 -11.31
CA ILE A 74 1.45 7.10 -11.51
C ILE A 74 0.42 8.09 -12.04
N PHE A 75 0.27 9.26 -11.42
CA PHE A 75 -0.70 10.26 -11.84
C PHE A 75 -0.44 10.77 -13.25
N SER A 76 0.81 10.90 -13.67
CA SER A 76 1.15 11.36 -15.01
C SER A 76 0.65 10.43 -16.14
N LYS A 77 0.42 9.15 -15.84
CA LYS A 77 -0.02 8.13 -16.81
C LYS A 77 -1.24 7.32 -16.37
N VAL A 78 -1.95 7.78 -15.35
CA VAL A 78 -3.04 7.05 -14.71
C VAL A 78 -4.15 6.66 -15.68
N SER A 79 -4.43 7.48 -16.71
CA SER A 79 -5.44 7.21 -17.72
C SER A 79 -5.15 5.96 -18.57
N THR A 80 -3.89 5.56 -18.68
CA THR A 80 -3.46 4.38 -19.44
C THR A 80 -3.23 3.16 -18.55
N MET A 81 -3.33 3.30 -17.24
CA MET A 81 -3.10 2.23 -16.28
C MET A 81 -4.35 1.35 -16.07
N PRO A 82 -4.17 0.12 -15.57
CA PRO A 82 -5.29 -0.74 -15.22
C PRO A 82 -6.27 -0.05 -14.26
N ALA A 83 -7.56 -0.38 -14.36
CA ALA A 83 -8.61 0.22 -13.54
C ALA A 83 -8.33 0.10 -12.02
N ALA A 84 -7.75 -1.02 -11.57
CA ALA A 84 -7.42 -1.23 -10.18
C ALA A 84 -6.35 -0.24 -9.66
N VAL A 85 -5.40 0.17 -10.50
CA VAL A 85 -4.44 1.24 -10.15
C VAL A 85 -5.14 2.60 -10.19
N ARG A 86 -5.81 2.88 -11.32
CA ARG A 86 -6.50 4.17 -11.52
C ARG A 86 -7.51 4.50 -10.43
N ASN A 87 -8.26 3.50 -9.97
CA ASN A 87 -9.33 3.71 -8.99
C ASN A 87 -8.84 3.76 -7.54
N ASN A 88 -7.61 3.33 -7.26
CA ASN A 88 -7.04 3.31 -5.91
C ASN A 88 -5.88 4.30 -5.70
N ALA A 89 -5.37 4.91 -6.74
CA ALA A 89 -4.32 5.92 -6.66
C ALA A 89 -4.88 7.38 -6.38
#